data_4342a91d69a3999eb5eb62aa8a5cc98f
#
_entry.id   4342a91d69a3999eb5eb62aa8a5cc98f
#
_cell.length_a   1.000
_cell.length_b   1.000
_cell.length_c   1.000
_cell.angle_alpha   90.00
_cell.angle_beta   90.00
_cell.angle_gamma   90.00
#
_symmetry.space_group_name_H-M   'P 1'
#
loop_
_entity.id
_entity.type
_entity.pdbx_description
1 polymer ?
#
loop_
_entity_poly.entity_id
_entity_poly.type
_entity_poly.pdbx_seq_one_letter_code
_entity_poly.pdbx_strand_id
1 'polypeptide(L)'
;VQGGNLYSGTAGEGFTAAQEYENQNVGNRLAWAAHGVYNNGPWNVQLQYSDYDYDLKLENRGVYMAAYAYYDAIPTEAKLYTANVAYTLPVDIGPITSFTFYNDHSLMTDKMGYQDDTWMNVLGVAVAAGGGFYTYVDYVKAKNQPFIGGNTATDGGEVNDRFNINFGYYF
;
A
#
# COMPACT_ATOMS: atom_id res chain seq x y z
N VAL A 1 16.62 6.42 -0.93
CA VAL A 1 16.24 7.85 -0.88
C VAL A 1 15.95 8.33 -2.28
N GLN A 2 14.86 9.04 -2.46
CA GLN A 2 14.46 9.66 -3.73
C GLN A 2 14.05 11.11 -3.47
N GLY A 3 14.56 12.04 -4.25
CA GLY A 3 14.20 13.45 -4.19
C GLY A 3 14.06 14.05 -5.59
N GLY A 4 13.40 15.18 -5.70
CA GLY A 4 13.24 15.88 -6.97
C GLY A 4 12.20 16.99 -6.94
N ASN A 5 12.10 17.71 -8.03
CA ASN A 5 11.08 18.74 -8.21
C ASN A 5 9.74 18.12 -8.63
N LEU A 6 8.67 18.78 -8.24
CA LEU A 6 7.32 18.49 -8.68
C LEU A 6 6.92 19.52 -9.75
N TYR A 7 6.34 19.03 -10.82
CA TYR A 7 5.81 19.87 -11.90
C TYR A 7 4.31 19.65 -12.03
N SER A 8 3.56 20.70 -12.28
CA SER A 8 2.16 20.56 -12.64
C SER A 8 2.04 19.81 -13.96
N GLY A 9 1.12 18.88 -14.03
CA GLY A 9 0.79 18.16 -15.27
C GLY A 9 0.02 19.05 -16.25
N THR A 10 -0.14 18.58 -17.48
CA THR A 10 -1.11 19.13 -18.43
C THR A 10 -2.52 18.91 -17.92
N ALA A 11 -3.35 19.96 -17.92
CA ALA A 11 -4.76 19.84 -17.57
C ALA A 11 -5.47 18.95 -18.59
N GLY A 12 -6.07 17.85 -18.11
CA GLY A 12 -7.09 17.14 -18.89
C GLY A 12 -8.37 18.01 -18.98
N GLU A 13 -9.21 17.77 -19.96
CA GLU A 13 -10.50 18.44 -20.09
C GLU A 13 -11.30 18.36 -18.76
N GLY A 14 -11.62 19.51 -18.18
CA GLY A 14 -12.39 19.63 -16.93
C GLY A 14 -11.62 20.15 -15.70
N PHE A 15 -10.30 20.36 -15.77
CA PHE A 15 -9.49 20.91 -14.68
C PHE A 15 -9.03 22.35 -14.99
N THR A 16 -9.89 23.32 -14.77
CA THR A 16 -9.62 24.75 -15.07
C THR A 16 -8.53 25.38 -14.20
N ALA A 17 -8.30 24.87 -12.97
CA ALA A 17 -7.27 25.39 -12.08
C ALA A 17 -5.84 24.95 -12.44
N ALA A 18 -5.68 23.88 -13.23
CA ALA A 18 -4.36 23.36 -13.62
C ALA A 18 -3.75 24.12 -14.82
N GLN A 19 -4.52 24.86 -15.60
CA GLN A 19 -4.04 25.59 -16.77
C GLN A 19 -3.09 26.74 -16.41
N GLU A 20 -3.28 27.37 -15.25
CA GLU A 20 -2.42 28.49 -14.79
C GLU A 20 -0.99 28.04 -14.44
N TYR A 21 -0.82 26.76 -14.04
CA TYR A 21 0.45 26.22 -13.57
C TYR A 21 1.03 25.12 -14.48
N GLU A 22 0.56 25.01 -15.71
CA GLU A 22 1.00 23.97 -16.65
C GLU A 22 2.53 23.97 -16.83
N ASN A 23 3.16 22.81 -16.60
CA ASN A 23 4.62 22.60 -16.67
C ASN A 23 5.47 23.52 -15.75
N GLN A 24 4.87 24.14 -14.74
CA GLN A 24 5.61 24.92 -13.76
C GLN A 24 6.09 24.06 -12.59
N ASN A 25 7.23 24.46 -11.99
CA ASN A 25 7.68 23.86 -10.75
C ASN A 25 6.77 24.29 -9.60
N VAL A 26 5.96 23.35 -9.10
CA VAL A 26 4.96 23.56 -8.04
C VAL A 26 5.42 23.06 -6.68
N GLY A 27 6.65 22.55 -6.56
CA GLY A 27 7.19 22.10 -5.28
C GLY A 27 8.36 21.16 -5.40
N ASN A 28 8.71 20.54 -4.29
CA ASN A 28 9.74 19.53 -4.17
C ASN A 28 9.16 18.26 -3.54
N ARG A 29 9.86 17.16 -3.70
CA ARG A 29 9.53 15.90 -3.02
C ARG A 29 10.79 15.28 -2.43
N LEU A 30 10.62 14.69 -1.27
CA LEU A 30 11.61 13.81 -0.66
C LEU A 30 10.89 12.56 -0.17
N ALA A 31 11.44 11.40 -0.46
CA ALA A 31 10.98 10.14 0.08
C ALA A 31 12.17 9.24 0.40
N TRP A 32 12.08 8.51 1.49
CA TRP A 32 13.06 7.49 1.85
C TRP A 32 12.41 6.31 2.53
N ALA A 33 13.05 5.17 2.47
CA ALA A 33 12.60 3.96 3.14
C ALA A 33 13.79 3.16 3.66
N ALA A 34 13.57 2.44 4.74
CA ALA A 34 14.44 1.41 5.27
C ALA A 34 13.65 0.10 5.38
N HIS A 35 14.25 -1.00 4.91
CA HIS A 35 13.62 -2.31 4.90
C HIS A 35 14.58 -3.36 5.45
N GLY A 36 14.07 -4.23 6.32
CA GLY A 36 14.79 -5.37 6.88
C GLY A 36 14.04 -6.67 6.65
N VAL A 37 14.76 -7.72 6.31
CA VAL A 37 14.22 -9.09 6.13
C VAL A 37 14.98 -10.04 7.02
N TYR A 38 14.27 -10.86 7.78
CA TYR A 38 14.82 -11.94 8.59
C TYR A 38 14.21 -13.28 8.19
N ASN A 39 15.06 -14.22 7.79
CA ASN A 39 14.68 -15.58 7.46
C ASN A 39 15.34 -16.55 8.43
N ASN A 40 14.55 -17.40 9.08
CA ASN A 40 15.06 -18.43 9.96
C ASN A 40 14.16 -19.69 9.93
N GLY A 41 14.64 -20.75 9.27
CA GLY A 41 13.86 -21.96 9.05
C GLY A 41 12.53 -21.67 8.35
N PRO A 42 11.38 -22.01 8.96
CA PRO A 42 10.06 -21.77 8.35
C PRO A 42 9.59 -20.31 8.45
N TRP A 43 10.28 -19.46 9.21
CA TRP A 43 9.88 -18.09 9.46
C TRP A 43 10.48 -17.12 8.46
N ASN A 44 9.65 -16.21 7.94
CA ASN A 44 10.03 -14.99 7.24
C ASN A 44 9.41 -13.80 7.97
N VAL A 45 10.22 -12.82 8.34
CA VAL A 45 9.77 -11.57 8.96
C VAL A 45 10.33 -10.41 8.14
N GLN A 46 9.48 -9.48 7.78
CA GLN A 46 9.86 -8.29 7.03
C GLN A 46 9.33 -7.05 7.74
N LEU A 47 10.16 -6.04 7.86
CA LEU A 47 9.82 -4.76 8.45
C LEU A 47 10.25 -3.65 7.51
N GLN A 48 9.38 -2.66 7.29
CA GLN A 48 9.70 -1.47 6.52
C GLN A 48 9.20 -0.23 7.23
N TYR A 49 10.02 0.79 7.21
CA TYR A 49 9.63 2.16 7.51
C TYR A 49 9.86 3.01 6.26
N SER A 50 8.89 3.86 5.93
CA SER A 50 8.98 4.82 4.83
C SER A 50 8.45 6.17 5.30
N ASP A 51 9.02 7.22 4.74
CA ASP A 51 8.67 8.60 5.03
C ASP A 51 8.71 9.38 3.73
N TYR A 52 7.68 10.18 3.47
CA TYR A 52 7.63 11.02 2.28
C TYR A 52 7.04 12.39 2.59
N ASP A 53 7.56 13.39 1.90
CA ASP A 53 7.15 14.77 1.96
C ASP A 53 7.08 15.35 0.53
N TYR A 54 5.92 15.86 0.16
CA TYR A 54 5.66 16.65 -1.03
C TYR A 54 5.45 18.11 -0.61
N ASP A 55 6.55 18.87 -0.50
CA ASP A 55 6.53 20.28 -0.17
C ASP A 55 5.97 21.08 -1.36
N LEU A 56 4.67 21.34 -1.34
CA LEU A 56 3.96 22.05 -2.39
C LEU A 56 3.95 23.55 -2.15
N LYS A 57 4.22 24.33 -3.19
CA LYS A 57 4.10 25.81 -3.17
C LYS A 57 2.64 26.29 -3.11
N LEU A 58 1.70 25.38 -3.33
CA LEU A 58 0.27 25.63 -3.29
C LEU A 58 -0.31 25.09 -1.99
N GLU A 59 -1.30 25.77 -1.40
CA GLU A 59 -2.04 25.26 -0.25
C GLU A 59 -2.89 24.06 -0.66
N ASN A 60 -2.31 22.88 -0.61
CA ASN A 60 -2.98 21.62 -0.91
C ASN A 60 -2.70 20.60 0.19
N ARG A 61 -3.72 19.86 0.60
CA ARG A 61 -3.64 18.80 1.61
C ARG A 61 -3.39 17.42 1.03
N GLY A 62 -3.43 17.28 -0.27
CA GLY A 62 -3.27 16.00 -0.94
C GLY A 62 -2.69 16.10 -2.34
N VAL A 63 -2.12 15.01 -2.79
CA VAL A 63 -1.61 14.81 -4.15
C VAL A 63 -2.41 13.69 -4.78
N TYR A 64 -2.82 13.87 -6.06
CA TYR A 64 -3.46 12.79 -6.79
C TYR A 64 -2.41 11.85 -7.36
N MET A 65 -2.53 10.58 -7.02
CA MET A 65 -1.76 9.50 -7.62
C MET A 65 -2.66 8.68 -8.55
N ALA A 66 -2.11 8.27 -9.68
CA ALA A 66 -2.75 7.32 -10.56
C ALA A 66 -1.91 6.03 -10.58
N ALA A 67 -2.47 4.94 -10.07
CA ALA A 67 -1.88 3.63 -10.14
C ALA A 67 -2.93 2.63 -10.68
N TYR A 68 -2.53 1.80 -11.63
CA TYR A 68 -3.42 0.78 -12.23
C TYR A 68 -4.75 1.35 -12.75
N ALA A 69 -4.70 2.51 -13.41
CA ALA A 69 -5.88 3.26 -13.89
C ALA A 69 -6.87 3.70 -12.77
N TYR A 70 -6.41 3.75 -11.55
CA TYR A 70 -7.15 4.20 -10.38
C TYR A 70 -6.57 5.51 -9.87
N TYR A 71 -7.44 6.50 -9.62
CA TYR A 71 -7.05 7.79 -9.04
C TYR A 71 -7.35 7.77 -7.54
N ASP A 72 -6.35 8.07 -6.74
CA ASP A 72 -6.51 8.27 -5.30
C ASP A 72 -5.77 9.53 -4.83
N ALA A 73 -6.37 10.24 -3.89
CA ALA A 73 -5.71 11.33 -3.21
C ALA A 73 -4.89 10.76 -2.05
N ILE A 74 -3.64 11.16 -1.95
CA ILE A 74 -2.79 10.86 -0.79
C ILE A 74 -2.44 12.15 -0.05
N PRO A 75 -2.20 12.10 1.27
CA PRO A 75 -1.65 13.23 2.01
C PRO A 75 -0.32 13.69 1.40
N THR A 76 0.01 14.98 1.51
CA THR A 76 1.28 15.51 1.02
C THR A 76 2.48 15.02 1.83
N GLU A 77 2.26 14.66 3.10
CA GLU A 77 3.27 14.13 4.01
C GLU A 77 2.65 12.97 4.80
N ALA A 78 3.39 11.89 4.97
CA ALA A 78 3.03 10.80 5.87
C ALA A 78 4.20 9.87 6.15
N LYS A 79 4.06 9.11 7.26
CA LYS A 79 4.95 8.03 7.64
C LYS A 79 4.25 6.69 7.49
N LEU A 80 4.95 5.70 6.93
CA LEU A 80 4.41 4.37 6.71
C LEU A 80 5.25 3.33 7.45
N TYR A 81 4.55 2.47 8.16
CA TYR A 81 5.11 1.30 8.85
C TYR A 81 4.50 0.06 8.24
N THR A 82 5.33 -0.90 7.87
CA THR A 82 4.87 -2.18 7.33
C THR A 82 5.56 -3.31 8.06
N ALA A 83 4.81 -4.30 8.48
CA ALA A 83 5.29 -5.51 9.11
C ALA A 83 4.63 -6.72 8.46
N ASN A 84 5.44 -7.69 8.04
CA ASN A 84 4.99 -8.99 7.54
C ASN A 84 5.60 -10.07 8.40
N VAL A 85 4.81 -11.06 8.77
CA VAL A 85 5.27 -12.29 9.42
C VAL A 85 4.65 -13.48 8.69
N ALA A 86 5.47 -14.39 8.22
CA ALA A 86 5.04 -15.61 7.56
C ALA A 86 5.70 -16.84 8.16
N TYR A 87 4.93 -17.94 8.22
CA TYR A 87 5.39 -19.25 8.65
C TYR A 87 4.99 -20.31 7.62
N THR A 88 5.98 -20.96 7.03
CA THR A 88 5.78 -22.00 6.03
C THR A 88 5.87 -23.40 6.66
N LEU A 89 4.79 -24.14 6.60
CA LEU A 89 4.66 -25.53 7.03
C LEU A 89 4.72 -26.44 5.80
N PRO A 90 5.82 -27.17 5.56
CA PRO A 90 5.87 -28.20 4.54
C PRO A 90 4.92 -29.35 4.90
N VAL A 91 4.19 -29.86 3.93
CA VAL A 91 3.29 -31.01 4.09
C VAL A 91 3.37 -31.93 2.86
N ASP A 92 2.88 -33.14 3.02
CA ASP A 92 2.69 -34.12 1.94
C ASP A 92 1.27 -34.67 2.03
N ILE A 93 0.30 -33.86 1.52
CA ILE A 93 -1.13 -34.18 1.59
C ILE A 93 -1.69 -34.19 0.16
N GLY A 94 -1.61 -35.33 -0.51
CA GLY A 94 -2.01 -35.45 -1.91
C GLY A 94 -1.22 -34.50 -2.80
N PRO A 95 -1.86 -33.56 -3.52
CA PRO A 95 -1.11 -32.57 -4.33
C PRO A 95 -0.53 -31.43 -3.51
N ILE A 96 -0.92 -31.24 -2.25
CA ILE A 96 -0.52 -30.07 -1.43
C ILE A 96 0.89 -30.32 -0.86
N THR A 97 1.78 -29.34 -1.08
CA THR A 97 3.18 -29.41 -0.68
C THR A 97 3.53 -28.47 0.49
N SER A 98 2.77 -27.39 0.69
CA SER A 98 2.94 -26.52 1.85
C SER A 98 1.74 -25.65 2.15
N PHE A 99 1.66 -25.23 3.40
CA PHE A 99 0.84 -24.09 3.85
C PHE A 99 1.76 -22.99 4.35
N THR A 100 1.54 -21.76 3.90
CA THR A 100 2.21 -20.57 4.46
C THR A 100 1.16 -19.70 5.12
N PHE A 101 1.19 -19.65 6.45
CA PHE A 101 0.35 -18.73 7.24
C PHE A 101 1.06 -17.39 7.31
N TYR A 102 0.35 -16.28 7.07
CA TYR A 102 0.95 -14.95 7.11
C TYR A 102 0.01 -13.90 7.69
N ASN A 103 0.63 -12.86 8.22
CA ASN A 103 -0.03 -11.63 8.59
C ASN A 103 0.78 -10.45 8.05
N ASP A 104 0.11 -9.61 7.26
CA ASP A 104 0.64 -8.36 6.75
C ASP A 104 -0.08 -7.21 7.43
N HIS A 105 0.68 -6.31 8.04
CA HIS A 105 0.13 -5.11 8.64
C HIS A 105 0.83 -3.88 8.08
N SER A 106 0.03 -2.89 7.68
CA SER A 106 0.50 -1.57 7.27
C SER A 106 -0.24 -0.47 8.03
N LEU A 107 0.50 0.56 8.41
CA LEU A 107 0.00 1.72 9.13
C LEU A 107 0.61 2.99 8.51
N MET A 108 -0.24 3.96 8.15
CA MET A 108 0.15 5.29 7.73
C MET A 108 -0.31 6.29 8.77
N THR A 109 0.64 7.05 9.32
CA THR A 109 0.45 8.05 10.36
C THR A 109 0.98 9.42 9.95
N ASP A 110 0.82 10.40 10.79
CA ASP A 110 1.35 11.78 10.61
C ASP A 110 0.97 12.35 9.24
N LYS A 111 -0.27 12.11 8.82
CA LYS A 111 -0.80 12.56 7.54
C LYS A 111 -1.05 14.06 7.56
N MET A 112 -0.35 14.80 6.72
CA MET A 112 -0.52 16.26 6.64
C MET A 112 -1.96 16.64 6.31
N GLY A 113 -2.59 17.39 7.21
CA GLY A 113 -3.97 17.86 7.07
C GLY A 113 -5.06 16.88 7.48
N TYR A 114 -4.71 15.68 7.96
CA TYR A 114 -5.63 14.65 8.42
C TYR A 114 -5.22 14.13 9.80
N GLN A 115 -6.20 13.79 10.64
CA GLN A 115 -5.98 13.31 12.01
C GLN A 115 -6.09 11.79 12.14
N ASP A 116 -6.89 11.17 11.29
CA ASP A 116 -7.12 9.74 11.32
C ASP A 116 -6.03 8.96 10.56
N ASP A 117 -5.50 7.95 11.20
CA ASP A 117 -4.57 7.02 10.57
C ASP A 117 -5.23 6.18 9.45
N THR A 118 -4.40 5.72 8.53
CA THR A 118 -4.78 4.70 7.55
C THR A 118 -4.09 3.41 7.90
N TRP A 119 -4.82 2.31 7.99
CA TRP A 119 -4.21 1.02 8.27
C TRP A 119 -4.89 -0.11 7.50
N MET A 120 -4.14 -1.19 7.29
CA MET A 120 -4.64 -2.45 6.72
C MET A 120 -3.96 -3.62 7.41
N ASN A 121 -4.74 -4.64 7.73
CA ASN A 121 -4.25 -5.93 8.20
C ASN A 121 -4.79 -7.03 7.30
N VAL A 122 -3.92 -7.90 6.84
CA VAL A 122 -4.24 -9.08 6.04
C VAL A 122 -3.81 -10.31 6.83
N LEU A 123 -4.75 -11.15 7.19
CA LEU A 123 -4.49 -12.48 7.75
C LEU A 123 -4.79 -13.51 6.68
N GLY A 124 -3.82 -14.32 6.32
CA GLY A 124 -3.99 -15.24 5.21
C GLY A 124 -3.27 -16.55 5.34
N VAL A 125 -3.64 -17.45 4.43
CA VAL A 125 -2.94 -18.70 4.17
C VAL A 125 -2.73 -18.87 2.68
N ALA A 126 -1.46 -19.10 2.29
CA ALA A 126 -1.10 -19.55 0.96
C ALA A 126 -0.98 -21.09 0.96
N VAL A 127 -1.58 -21.73 -0.01
CA VAL A 127 -1.53 -23.18 -0.23
C VAL A 127 -0.79 -23.44 -1.53
N ALA A 128 0.35 -24.10 -1.47
CA ALA A 128 1.07 -24.55 -2.65
C ALA A 128 0.74 -26.00 -2.97
N ALA A 129 0.55 -26.30 -4.24
CA ALA A 129 0.31 -27.64 -4.72
C ALA A 129 1.26 -28.01 -5.87
N GLY A 130 1.47 -29.33 -6.06
CA GLY A 130 2.27 -29.85 -7.16
C GLY A 130 1.74 -29.42 -8.52
N GLY A 131 2.65 -29.31 -9.51
CA GLY A 131 2.30 -28.87 -10.86
C GLY A 131 2.17 -27.35 -11.02
N GLY A 132 2.64 -26.55 -10.05
CA GLY A 132 2.65 -25.09 -10.16
C GLY A 132 1.36 -24.39 -9.70
N PHE A 133 0.43 -25.11 -9.08
CA PHE A 133 -0.79 -24.51 -8.52
C PHE A 133 -0.55 -23.88 -7.16
N TYR A 134 -1.19 -22.72 -6.94
CA TYR A 134 -1.23 -22.06 -5.63
C TYR A 134 -2.57 -21.36 -5.40
N THR A 135 -2.93 -21.21 -4.14
CA THR A 135 -4.15 -20.53 -3.71
C THR A 135 -3.82 -19.64 -2.52
N TYR A 136 -4.35 -18.42 -2.51
CA TYR A 136 -4.34 -17.54 -1.35
C TYR A 136 -5.77 -17.39 -0.83
N VAL A 137 -5.92 -17.48 0.47
CA VAL A 137 -7.18 -17.25 1.19
C VAL A 137 -6.90 -16.20 2.24
N ASP A 138 -7.49 -15.00 2.08
CA ASP A 138 -7.20 -13.83 2.89
C ASP A 138 -8.44 -13.26 3.54
N TYR A 139 -8.31 -12.85 4.79
CA TYR A 139 -9.21 -11.94 5.45
C TYR A 139 -8.51 -10.59 5.65
N VAL A 140 -9.05 -9.56 5.02
CA VAL A 140 -8.52 -8.20 5.05
C VAL A 140 -9.40 -7.34 5.92
N LYS A 141 -8.81 -6.55 6.78
CA LYS A 141 -9.48 -5.53 7.58
C LYS A 141 -8.70 -4.22 7.49
N ALA A 142 -9.39 -3.11 7.18
CA ALA A 142 -8.71 -1.83 6.98
C ALA A 142 -9.58 -0.63 7.30
N LYS A 143 -8.93 0.50 7.60
CA LYS A 143 -9.55 1.83 7.75
C LYS A 143 -8.86 2.80 6.80
N ASN A 144 -9.66 3.64 6.14
CA ASN A 144 -9.18 4.68 5.21
C ASN A 144 -8.31 4.13 4.05
N GLN A 145 -8.55 2.89 3.60
CA GLN A 145 -7.74 2.20 2.61
C GLN A 145 -8.50 2.09 1.27
N PRO A 146 -7.98 2.66 0.15
CA PRO A 146 -8.71 2.73 -1.12
C PRO A 146 -9.03 1.36 -1.73
N PHE A 147 -8.18 0.34 -1.51
CA PHE A 147 -8.41 -1.00 -2.04
C PHE A 147 -9.59 -1.74 -1.39
N ILE A 148 -10.16 -1.19 -0.31
CA ILE A 148 -11.25 -1.83 0.46
C ILE A 148 -12.36 -0.83 0.80
N GLY A 149 -12.51 0.22 -0.02
CA GLY A 149 -13.62 1.17 0.05
C GLY A 149 -13.37 2.42 0.89
N GLY A 150 -12.12 2.75 1.18
CA GLY A 150 -11.73 3.99 1.86
C GLY A 150 -10.98 4.97 0.96
N ASN A 151 -10.31 5.93 1.59
CA ASN A 151 -9.41 6.89 0.96
C ASN A 151 -8.32 7.28 1.97
N THR A 152 -7.06 7.35 1.54
CA THR A 152 -5.94 7.70 2.42
C THR A 152 -5.95 9.15 2.87
N ALA A 153 -6.45 10.06 2.02
CA ALA A 153 -6.56 11.50 2.30
C ALA A 153 -7.95 11.84 2.88
N THR A 154 -8.31 11.21 4.00
CA THR A 154 -9.60 11.43 4.67
C THR A 154 -9.50 11.28 6.18
N ASP A 155 -10.49 11.84 6.87
CA ASP A 155 -10.78 11.63 8.28
C ASP A 155 -12.15 10.94 8.44
N GLY A 156 -12.35 10.22 9.54
CA GLY A 156 -13.67 9.65 9.90
C GLY A 156 -14.09 8.44 9.07
N GLY A 157 -13.18 7.81 8.33
CA GLY A 157 -13.50 6.61 7.57
C GLY A 157 -13.87 5.42 8.45
N GLU A 158 -14.78 4.60 7.96
CA GLU A 158 -15.20 3.37 8.63
C GLU A 158 -14.15 2.26 8.46
N VAL A 159 -14.20 1.28 9.36
CA VAL A 159 -13.44 0.05 9.21
C VAL A 159 -14.20 -0.88 8.28
N ASN A 160 -13.56 -1.25 7.18
CA ASN A 160 -14.10 -2.19 6.20
C ASN A 160 -13.37 -3.52 6.29
N ASP A 161 -14.01 -4.58 5.84
CA ASP A 161 -13.43 -5.91 5.74
C ASP A 161 -13.75 -6.59 4.40
N ARG A 162 -12.89 -7.53 4.02
CA ARG A 162 -13.02 -8.30 2.79
C ARG A 162 -12.44 -9.69 2.98
N PHE A 163 -13.11 -10.66 2.39
CA PHE A 163 -12.60 -12.00 2.23
C PHE A 163 -12.21 -12.22 0.75
N ASN A 164 -11.00 -12.72 0.50
CA ASN A 164 -10.51 -13.01 -0.84
C ASN A 164 -10.09 -14.46 -0.96
N ILE A 165 -10.33 -15.05 -2.12
CA ILE A 165 -9.73 -16.31 -2.56
C ILE A 165 -9.14 -16.08 -3.94
N ASN A 166 -7.85 -16.34 -4.08
CA ASN A 166 -7.12 -16.19 -5.33
C ASN A 166 -6.51 -17.53 -5.73
N PHE A 167 -6.69 -17.91 -6.99
CA PHE A 167 -6.09 -19.09 -7.57
C PHE A 167 -5.06 -18.68 -8.63
N GLY A 168 -3.94 -19.34 -8.65
CA GLY A 168 -2.90 -19.10 -9.63
C GLY A 168 -2.23 -20.39 -10.09
N TYR A 169 -1.60 -20.29 -11.25
CA TYR A 169 -0.86 -21.37 -11.87
C TYR A 169 0.42 -20.82 -12.50
N TYR A 170 1.56 -21.39 -12.13
CA TYR A 170 2.85 -21.13 -12.78
C TYR A 170 3.15 -22.22 -13.81
N PHE A 171 3.39 -21.85 -15.04
CA PHE A 171 3.72 -22.73 -16.16
C PHE A 171 5.09 -22.41 -16.76
#